data_2c5307e8b6901f0528009984bd0bb9e0
#
_entry.id   2c5307e8b6901f0528009984bd0bb9e0
#
_cell.length_a   1.000
_cell.length_b   1.000
_cell.length_c   1.000
_cell.angle_alpha   90.00
_cell.angle_beta   90.00
_cell.angle_gamma   90.00
#
_symmetry.space_group_name_H-M   'P 1'
#
loop_
_entity.id
_entity.type
_entity.pdbx_description
1 polymer ?
#
loop_
_entity_poly.entity_id
_entity_poly.type
_entity_poly.pdbx_seq_one_letter_code
_entity_poly.pdbx_strand_id
1 'polypeptide(L)'
;LLKTVGGREELVRQAKVLERIPALGGEEYLHFDWREMNTDITKIDYRVEVIPRLCELIGIMDPRERQLEAISRICKLLVDVSESCLSAYCDHALEQLNKGNTKELSKAEDEEFLKCLKALADLKEPEWKRVFSSKVFEKKNDITPSKVFERIYQGAVIEALKYSPQYDEGMSDDEILAAHGILSYSQTLEWKGAVEYCLTDRNGTASEEKIDTSSNHYGTVLNAQTLEHAIPTLQKGVEKIIVIENKA
;
A
#
# COMPACT_ATOMS: atom_id res chain seq x y z
N LEU A 1 -19.09 13.78 19.67
CA LEU A 1 -19.12 15.26 19.55
C LEU A 1 -19.14 15.92 20.93
N LEU A 2 -20.10 15.58 21.83
CA LEU A 2 -20.20 16.27 23.16
C LEU A 2 -18.94 16.10 24.02
N LYS A 3 -18.29 14.93 23.98
CA LYS A 3 -17.04 14.70 24.73
C LYS A 3 -15.85 15.49 24.16
N THR A 4 -15.87 15.76 22.86
CA THR A 4 -14.77 16.46 22.16
C THR A 4 -14.82 17.96 22.40
N VAL A 5 -16.03 18.51 22.64
CA VAL A 5 -16.26 19.96 22.79
C VAL A 5 -16.27 20.41 24.28
N GLY A 6 -16.03 19.50 25.22
CA GLY A 6 -16.01 19.86 26.64
C GLY A 6 -17.39 19.83 27.32
N GLY A 7 -18.37 19.20 26.69
CA GLY A 7 -19.72 19.02 27.23
C GLY A 7 -20.78 19.92 26.59
N ARG A 8 -22.02 19.76 27.07
CA ARG A 8 -23.20 20.44 26.48
C ARG A 8 -23.20 21.96 26.68
N GLU A 9 -22.84 22.41 27.87
CA GLU A 9 -22.81 23.84 28.18
C GLU A 9 -21.77 24.57 27.33
N GLU A 10 -20.62 23.98 27.14
CA GLU A 10 -19.57 24.56 26.32
C GLU A 10 -19.98 24.59 24.83
N LEU A 11 -20.63 23.53 24.31
CA LEU A 11 -21.18 23.50 22.95
C LEU A 11 -22.16 24.68 22.74
N VAL A 12 -23.10 24.88 23.68
CA VAL A 12 -24.08 26.00 23.64
C VAL A 12 -23.36 27.35 23.66
N ARG A 13 -22.35 27.52 24.52
CA ARG A 13 -21.56 28.74 24.61
C ARG A 13 -20.85 29.06 23.30
N GLN A 14 -20.20 28.06 22.70
CA GLN A 14 -19.47 28.24 21.44
C GLN A 14 -20.42 28.51 20.26
N ALA A 15 -21.55 27.84 20.18
CA ALA A 15 -22.55 28.10 19.14
C ALA A 15 -23.04 29.55 19.16
N LYS A 16 -23.34 30.11 20.35
CA LYS A 16 -23.73 31.51 20.49
C LYS A 16 -22.63 32.49 20.08
N VAL A 17 -21.37 32.12 20.23
CA VAL A 17 -20.23 32.90 19.72
C VAL A 17 -20.18 32.85 18.21
N LEU A 18 -20.34 31.67 17.61
CA LEU A 18 -20.29 31.47 16.16
C LEU A 18 -21.38 32.23 15.42
N GLU A 19 -22.62 32.29 15.96
CA GLU A 19 -23.72 33.07 15.36
C GLU A 19 -23.41 34.58 15.29
N ARG A 20 -22.52 35.06 16.15
CA ARG A 20 -22.16 36.50 16.22
C ARG A 20 -20.94 36.89 15.41
N ILE A 21 -20.27 35.95 14.78
CA ILE A 21 -19.08 36.25 13.98
C ILE A 21 -19.49 36.82 12.61
N PRO A 22 -19.23 38.12 12.32
CA PRO A 22 -19.63 38.69 11.04
C PRO A 22 -18.98 38.07 9.83
N ALA A 23 -17.76 37.50 10.02
CA ALA A 23 -17.03 36.81 8.96
C ALA A 23 -17.72 35.55 8.47
N LEU A 24 -18.64 34.95 9.25
CA LEU A 24 -19.44 33.79 8.86
C LEU A 24 -20.75 34.20 8.14
N GLY A 25 -21.00 35.49 7.90
CA GLY A 25 -22.15 35.98 7.17
C GLY A 25 -23.45 36.08 7.98
N GLY A 26 -23.37 35.86 9.32
CA GLY A 26 -24.52 35.95 10.22
C GLY A 26 -25.50 34.78 10.11
N GLU A 27 -26.72 34.97 10.61
CA GLU A 27 -27.77 33.92 10.66
C GLU A 27 -28.18 33.35 9.26
N GLU A 28 -27.95 34.10 8.20
CA GLU A 28 -28.26 33.64 6.84
C GLU A 28 -27.39 32.49 6.40
N TYR A 29 -26.15 32.40 6.89
CA TYR A 29 -25.16 31.40 6.46
C TYR A 29 -24.92 30.29 7.50
N LEU A 30 -25.13 30.58 8.79
CA LEU A 30 -25.01 29.63 9.89
C LEU A 30 -26.07 29.95 10.92
N HIS A 31 -27.04 29.03 11.09
CA HIS A 31 -28.16 29.18 12.00
C HIS A 31 -28.28 27.97 12.91
N PHE A 32 -28.54 28.25 14.20
CA PHE A 32 -28.77 27.25 15.21
C PHE A 32 -30.22 27.32 15.70
N ASP A 33 -30.97 26.24 15.53
CA ASP A 33 -32.28 26.12 16.15
C ASP A 33 -32.12 25.70 17.60
N TRP A 34 -32.65 26.53 18.48
CA TRP A 34 -32.54 26.33 19.91
C TRP A 34 -33.82 25.73 20.51
N ARG A 35 -33.67 24.85 21.49
CA ARG A 35 -34.76 24.42 22.36
C ARG A 35 -35.14 25.53 23.30
N GLU A 36 -36.30 25.38 23.97
CA GLU A 36 -36.81 26.33 24.96
C GLU A 36 -35.71 26.89 25.88
N MET A 37 -35.68 28.20 26.06
CA MET A 37 -34.66 28.96 26.84
C MET A 37 -33.22 28.86 26.33
N ASN A 38 -32.98 28.52 25.07
CA ASN A 38 -31.64 28.43 24.50
C ASN A 38 -30.69 27.51 25.29
N THR A 39 -31.23 26.40 25.80
CA THR A 39 -30.49 25.43 26.61
C THR A 39 -29.88 24.31 25.83
N ASP A 40 -30.34 24.08 24.59
CA ASP A 40 -29.88 23.01 23.74
C ASP A 40 -30.03 23.33 22.26
N ILE A 41 -29.17 22.77 21.42
CA ILE A 41 -29.23 22.92 19.97
C ILE A 41 -30.03 21.73 19.43
N THR A 42 -31.08 22.01 18.69
CA THR A 42 -31.93 20.97 18.04
C THR A 42 -31.53 20.73 16.62
N LYS A 43 -31.05 21.75 15.90
CA LYS A 43 -30.65 21.69 14.51
C LYS A 43 -29.58 22.72 14.22
N ILE A 44 -28.73 22.43 13.27
CA ILE A 44 -27.75 23.37 12.72
C ILE A 44 -27.99 23.43 11.22
N ASP A 45 -28.37 24.60 10.74
CA ASP A 45 -28.48 24.89 9.32
C ASP A 45 -27.30 25.76 8.88
N TYR A 46 -26.66 25.39 7.77
CA TYR A 46 -25.57 26.18 7.23
C TYR A 46 -25.58 26.14 5.70
N ARG A 47 -25.13 27.21 5.09
CA ARG A 47 -24.84 27.24 3.67
C ARG A 47 -23.43 26.72 3.41
N VAL A 48 -23.27 26.04 2.29
CA VAL A 48 -22.00 25.37 1.94
C VAL A 48 -20.85 26.39 1.81
N GLU A 49 -21.18 27.61 1.44
CA GLU A 49 -20.25 28.73 1.27
C GLU A 49 -19.56 29.17 2.58
N VAL A 50 -20.10 28.78 3.73
CA VAL A 50 -19.50 29.09 5.04
C VAL A 50 -18.38 28.12 5.42
N ILE A 51 -18.36 26.93 4.83
CA ILE A 51 -17.40 25.88 5.19
C ILE A 51 -15.93 26.34 5.06
N PRO A 52 -15.49 26.96 3.96
CA PRO A 52 -14.10 27.42 3.84
C PRO A 52 -13.70 28.38 4.97
N ARG A 53 -14.60 29.31 5.33
CA ARG A 53 -14.36 30.27 6.42
C ARG A 53 -14.33 29.61 7.80
N LEU A 54 -15.16 28.60 8.04
CA LEU A 54 -15.11 27.81 9.26
C LEU A 54 -13.78 27.04 9.35
N CYS A 55 -13.36 26.44 8.26
CA CYS A 55 -12.08 25.74 8.20
C CYS A 55 -10.88 26.67 8.47
N GLU A 56 -10.88 27.87 7.88
CA GLU A 56 -9.88 28.89 8.11
C GLU A 56 -9.83 29.31 9.60
N LEU A 57 -10.98 29.54 10.23
CA LEU A 57 -11.07 29.92 11.64
C LEU A 57 -10.52 28.88 12.60
N ILE A 58 -10.67 27.61 12.28
CA ILE A 58 -10.18 26.51 13.13
C ILE A 58 -8.82 25.96 12.67
N GLY A 59 -8.22 26.57 11.63
CA GLY A 59 -6.90 26.22 11.14
C GLY A 59 -6.81 24.86 10.48
N ILE A 60 -7.90 24.38 9.86
CA ILE A 60 -7.92 23.15 9.10
C ILE A 60 -8.14 23.44 7.60
N MET A 61 -7.64 22.58 6.75
CA MET A 61 -7.89 22.67 5.31
C MET A 61 -9.36 22.39 4.98
N ASP A 62 -9.94 23.13 4.02
CA ASP A 62 -11.27 22.83 3.50
C ASP A 62 -11.33 21.39 2.96
N PRO A 63 -12.32 20.59 3.36
CA PRO A 63 -12.48 19.23 2.86
C PRO A 63 -12.51 19.10 1.32
N ARG A 64 -12.99 20.12 0.64
CA ARG A 64 -13.02 20.15 -0.84
C ARG A 64 -11.63 20.39 -1.42
N GLU A 65 -10.87 21.33 -0.88
CA GLU A 65 -9.48 21.58 -1.28
C GLU A 65 -8.63 20.35 -1.01
N ARG A 66 -8.81 19.74 0.15
CA ARG A 66 -8.17 18.50 0.53
C ARG A 66 -8.45 17.36 -0.45
N GLN A 67 -9.70 17.22 -0.88
CA GLN A 67 -10.08 16.22 -1.89
C GLN A 67 -9.45 16.53 -3.26
N LEU A 68 -9.45 17.79 -3.70
CA LEU A 68 -8.84 18.20 -4.97
C LEU A 68 -7.33 17.99 -4.98
N GLU A 69 -6.64 18.27 -3.87
CA GLU A 69 -5.21 17.96 -3.74
C GLU A 69 -4.94 16.45 -3.83
N ALA A 70 -5.74 15.63 -3.15
CA ALA A 70 -5.63 14.17 -3.22
C ALA A 70 -5.82 13.66 -4.66
N ILE A 71 -6.84 14.14 -5.37
CA ILE A 71 -7.06 13.83 -6.78
C ILE A 71 -5.83 14.24 -7.62
N SER A 72 -5.30 15.44 -7.40
CA SER A 72 -4.11 15.92 -8.12
C SER A 72 -2.90 15.02 -7.89
N ARG A 73 -2.69 14.53 -6.66
CA ARG A 73 -1.58 13.62 -6.31
C ARG A 73 -1.75 12.27 -7.02
N ILE A 74 -2.96 11.68 -7.02
CA ILE A 74 -3.21 10.41 -7.74
C ILE A 74 -3.09 10.60 -9.26
N CYS A 75 -3.55 11.73 -9.82
CA CYS A 75 -3.34 12.02 -11.25
C CYS A 75 -1.85 12.10 -11.62
N LYS A 76 -1.02 12.70 -10.77
CA LYS A 76 0.43 12.72 -10.98
C LYS A 76 1.03 11.31 -10.92
N LEU A 77 0.62 10.53 -9.92
CA LEU A 77 1.06 9.14 -9.81
C LEU A 77 0.65 8.33 -11.05
N LEU A 78 -0.60 8.48 -11.52
CA LEU A 78 -1.09 7.78 -12.71
C LEU A 78 -0.25 8.07 -13.96
N VAL A 79 0.22 9.30 -14.13
CA VAL A 79 1.14 9.65 -15.24
C VAL A 79 2.46 8.89 -15.11
N ASP A 80 3.02 8.82 -13.89
CA ASP A 80 4.28 8.13 -13.62
C ASP A 80 4.17 6.60 -13.78
N VAL A 81 2.99 6.01 -13.50
CA VAL A 81 2.77 4.55 -13.48
C VAL A 81 1.87 4.04 -14.62
N SER A 82 1.62 4.84 -15.64
CA SER A 82 0.64 4.56 -16.71
C SER A 82 0.87 3.23 -17.44
N GLU A 83 2.11 2.81 -17.57
CA GLU A 83 2.51 1.53 -18.20
C GLU A 83 2.71 0.39 -17.19
N SER A 84 2.40 0.62 -15.91
CA SER A 84 2.61 -0.36 -14.84
C SER A 84 1.31 -1.07 -14.44
N CYS A 85 1.48 -2.12 -13.63
CA CYS A 85 0.37 -2.86 -13.02
C CYS A 85 -0.51 -2.00 -12.07
N LEU A 86 -0.07 -0.80 -11.70
CA LEU A 86 -0.75 0.08 -10.75
C LEU A 86 -1.71 1.09 -11.40
N SER A 87 -1.74 1.19 -12.74
CA SER A 87 -2.63 2.13 -13.44
C SER A 87 -4.10 1.89 -13.07
N ALA A 88 -4.56 0.64 -13.07
CA ALA A 88 -5.93 0.28 -12.71
C ALA A 88 -6.29 0.65 -11.27
N TYR A 89 -5.35 0.54 -10.33
CA TYR A 89 -5.56 1.04 -8.97
C TYR A 89 -5.72 2.57 -8.95
N CYS A 90 -4.89 3.31 -9.68
CA CYS A 90 -5.01 4.77 -9.73
C CYS A 90 -6.37 5.21 -10.31
N ASP A 91 -6.86 4.56 -11.35
CA ASP A 91 -8.19 4.83 -11.92
C ASP A 91 -9.29 4.57 -10.88
N HIS A 92 -9.20 3.43 -10.17
CA HIS A 92 -10.12 3.13 -9.07
C HIS A 92 -10.05 4.17 -7.95
N ALA A 93 -8.84 4.54 -7.52
CA ALA A 93 -8.65 5.54 -6.46
C ALA A 93 -9.26 6.90 -6.85
N LEU A 94 -9.09 7.35 -8.10
CA LEU A 94 -9.72 8.57 -8.62
C LEU A 94 -11.26 8.49 -8.58
N GLU A 95 -11.83 7.36 -8.96
CA GLU A 95 -13.28 7.15 -8.87
C GLU A 95 -13.77 7.24 -7.42
N GLN A 96 -13.06 6.60 -6.48
CA GLN A 96 -13.41 6.63 -5.06
C GLN A 96 -13.25 8.01 -4.44
N LEU A 97 -12.19 8.74 -4.78
CA LEU A 97 -11.99 10.11 -4.33
C LEU A 97 -13.11 11.04 -4.81
N ASN A 98 -13.53 10.91 -6.06
CA ASN A 98 -14.67 11.66 -6.58
C ASN A 98 -15.99 11.36 -5.85
N LYS A 99 -16.14 10.16 -5.30
CA LYS A 99 -17.27 9.76 -4.43
C LYS A 99 -17.11 10.19 -2.97
N GLY A 100 -16.00 10.83 -2.60
CA GLY A 100 -15.72 11.27 -1.23
C GLY A 100 -15.30 10.16 -0.28
N ASN A 101 -14.70 9.08 -0.76
CA ASN A 101 -14.23 7.98 0.07
C ASN A 101 -13.05 8.41 0.95
N THR A 102 -13.27 8.43 2.27
CA THR A 102 -12.27 8.90 3.24
C THR A 102 -11.06 7.97 3.39
N LYS A 103 -11.21 6.66 3.12
CA LYS A 103 -10.11 5.70 3.15
C LYS A 103 -9.11 5.99 2.01
N GLU A 104 -9.61 6.19 0.81
CA GLU A 104 -8.77 6.54 -0.33
C GLU A 104 -8.19 7.95 -0.20
N LEU A 105 -8.93 8.89 0.41
CA LEU A 105 -8.41 10.22 0.73
C LEU A 105 -7.18 10.11 1.63
N SER A 106 -7.24 9.33 2.71
CA SER A 106 -6.11 9.14 3.62
C SER A 106 -4.90 8.49 2.95
N LYS A 107 -5.11 7.55 2.03
CA LYS A 107 -4.03 6.95 1.24
C LYS A 107 -3.38 7.95 0.27
N ALA A 108 -4.20 8.77 -0.40
CA ALA A 108 -3.71 9.78 -1.33
C ALA A 108 -2.97 10.94 -0.64
N GLU A 109 -3.21 11.15 0.66
CA GLU A 109 -2.49 12.12 1.48
C GLU A 109 -1.17 11.59 2.03
N ASP A 110 -1.00 10.28 2.09
CA ASP A 110 0.25 9.66 2.56
C ASP A 110 1.31 9.66 1.45
N GLU A 111 2.21 10.64 1.50
CA GLU A 111 3.28 10.81 0.53
C GLU A 111 4.25 9.62 0.48
N GLU A 112 4.47 8.95 1.62
CA GLU A 112 5.32 7.77 1.67
C GLU A 112 4.64 6.58 0.99
N PHE A 113 3.32 6.44 1.12
CA PHE A 113 2.56 5.43 0.40
C PHE A 113 2.64 5.66 -1.12
N LEU A 114 2.43 6.89 -1.59
CA LEU A 114 2.54 7.22 -3.02
C LEU A 114 3.97 6.99 -3.55
N LYS A 115 4.99 7.36 -2.78
CA LYS A 115 6.39 7.08 -3.09
C LYS A 115 6.66 5.58 -3.18
N CYS A 116 6.05 4.79 -2.29
CA CYS A 116 6.15 3.34 -2.32
C CYS A 116 5.56 2.74 -3.59
N LEU A 117 4.35 3.17 -3.99
CA LEU A 117 3.71 2.72 -5.23
C LEU A 117 4.55 3.07 -6.47
N LYS A 118 5.10 4.28 -6.52
CA LYS A 118 6.00 4.67 -7.60
C LYS A 118 7.26 3.81 -7.64
N ALA A 119 7.92 3.60 -6.50
CA ALA A 119 9.11 2.77 -6.42
C ALA A 119 8.83 1.31 -6.84
N LEU A 120 7.61 0.80 -6.55
CA LEU A 120 7.19 -0.51 -7.01
C LEU A 120 6.99 -0.56 -8.53
N ALA A 121 6.39 0.47 -9.12
CA ALA A 121 6.23 0.57 -10.56
C ALA A 121 7.56 0.67 -11.32
N ASP A 122 8.58 1.27 -10.70
CA ASP A 122 9.92 1.46 -11.26
C ASP A 122 10.84 0.24 -11.11
N LEU A 123 10.38 -0.83 -10.42
CA LEU A 123 11.17 -2.06 -10.25
C LEU A 123 11.45 -2.73 -11.61
N LYS A 124 12.73 -2.88 -11.93
CA LYS A 124 13.20 -3.56 -13.16
C LYS A 124 13.53 -5.03 -12.92
N GLU A 125 13.95 -5.33 -11.72
CA GLU A 125 14.37 -6.67 -11.28
C GLU A 125 13.74 -6.99 -9.93
N PRO A 126 13.44 -8.26 -9.63
CA PRO A 126 12.90 -8.65 -8.33
C PRO A 126 13.84 -8.28 -7.18
N GLU A 127 13.29 -7.77 -6.12
CA GLU A 127 14.01 -7.36 -4.92
C GLU A 127 13.46 -8.01 -3.65
N TRP A 128 14.34 -8.21 -2.68
CA TRP A 128 13.94 -8.64 -1.35
C TRP A 128 13.13 -7.56 -0.64
N LYS A 129 12.01 -7.92 -0.05
CA LYS A 129 11.10 -7.03 0.70
C LYS A 129 11.83 -6.09 1.66
N ARG A 130 12.85 -6.58 2.39
CA ARG A 130 13.64 -5.77 3.32
C ARG A 130 14.58 -4.79 2.60
N VAL A 131 15.12 -5.17 1.45
CA VAL A 131 15.98 -4.30 0.63
C VAL A 131 15.14 -3.20 0.00
N PHE A 132 14.01 -3.56 -0.62
CA PHE A 132 13.03 -2.61 -1.13
C PHE A 132 12.61 -1.61 -0.05
N SER A 133 12.21 -2.10 1.13
CA SER A 133 11.84 -1.24 2.26
C SER A 133 12.94 -0.24 2.62
N SER A 134 14.20 -0.69 2.71
CA SER A 134 15.33 0.16 3.08
C SER A 134 15.69 1.21 2.03
N LYS A 135 15.37 0.96 0.75
CA LYS A 135 15.58 1.94 -0.35
C LYS A 135 14.50 3.01 -0.37
N VAL A 136 13.27 2.64 -0.06
CA VAL A 136 12.11 3.52 -0.19
C VAL A 136 11.87 4.36 1.06
N PHE A 137 12.07 3.78 2.23
CA PHE A 137 11.70 4.38 3.51
C PHE A 137 12.89 4.73 4.39
N GLU A 138 12.72 5.78 5.16
CA GLU A 138 13.57 6.13 6.28
C GLU A 138 13.06 5.49 7.58
N LYS A 139 13.78 5.70 8.68
CA LYS A 139 13.34 5.27 10.01
C LYS A 139 12.06 6.01 10.39
N LYS A 140 11.01 5.27 10.76
CA LYS A 140 9.70 5.82 11.14
C LYS A 140 9.28 5.28 12.49
N ASN A 141 9.08 6.17 13.45
CA ASN A 141 8.77 5.81 14.85
C ASN A 141 9.67 4.64 15.26
N ASP A 142 10.28 4.20 15.95
CA ASP A 142 11.20 3.11 16.32
C ASP A 142 11.30 1.90 15.35
N ILE A 143 10.69 2.01 14.14
CA ILE A 143 10.74 0.98 13.09
C ILE A 143 11.94 1.25 12.18
N THR A 144 12.81 0.26 12.04
CA THR A 144 13.96 0.33 11.12
C THR A 144 13.49 0.42 9.65
N PRO A 145 14.22 1.11 8.77
CA PRO A 145 13.85 1.24 7.35
C PRO A 145 13.47 -0.09 6.68
N SER A 146 14.21 -1.15 6.97
CA SER A 146 13.97 -2.48 6.40
C SER A 146 12.66 -3.15 6.79
N LYS A 147 11.95 -2.60 7.79
CA LYS A 147 10.68 -3.14 8.30
C LYS A 147 9.49 -2.20 8.11
N VAL A 148 9.69 -0.98 7.61
CA VAL A 148 8.62 0.01 7.43
C VAL A 148 7.58 -0.49 6.44
N PHE A 149 8.02 -1.01 5.29
CA PHE A 149 7.12 -1.59 4.29
C PHE A 149 6.22 -2.67 4.91
N GLU A 150 6.82 -3.69 5.51
CA GLU A 150 6.10 -4.84 6.07
C GLU A 150 5.11 -4.45 7.17
N ARG A 151 5.48 -3.49 8.03
CA ARG A 151 4.68 -3.14 9.21
C ARG A 151 3.61 -2.09 8.95
N ILE A 152 3.80 -1.24 7.96
CA ILE A 152 2.94 -0.07 7.76
C ILE A 152 2.24 -0.13 6.40
N TYR A 153 2.97 -0.41 5.32
CA TYR A 153 2.47 -0.19 3.96
C TYR A 153 2.06 -1.45 3.22
N GLN A 154 2.58 -2.62 3.61
CA GLN A 154 2.35 -3.88 2.88
C GLN A 154 0.86 -4.15 2.61
N GLY A 155 0.00 -4.04 3.62
CA GLY A 155 -1.42 -4.29 3.45
C GLY A 155 -2.09 -3.34 2.44
N ALA A 156 -1.75 -2.05 2.49
CA ALA A 156 -2.29 -1.06 1.55
C ALA A 156 -1.76 -1.27 0.11
N VAL A 157 -0.50 -1.69 -0.02
CA VAL A 157 0.11 -2.02 -1.32
C VAL A 157 -0.53 -3.27 -1.90
N ILE A 158 -0.73 -4.33 -1.11
CA ILE A 158 -1.43 -5.54 -1.56
C ILE A 158 -2.86 -5.21 -2.03
N GLU A 159 -3.58 -4.36 -1.28
CA GLU A 159 -4.91 -3.89 -1.74
C GLU A 159 -4.82 -3.19 -3.10
N ALA A 160 -3.79 -2.38 -3.34
CA ALA A 160 -3.59 -1.72 -4.64
C ALA A 160 -3.23 -2.72 -5.75
N LEU A 161 -2.41 -3.71 -5.46
CA LEU A 161 -1.99 -4.74 -6.41
C LEU A 161 -3.11 -5.71 -6.82
N LYS A 162 -4.17 -5.84 -6.02
CA LYS A 162 -5.35 -6.62 -6.40
C LYS A 162 -6.12 -6.08 -7.61
N TYR A 163 -5.84 -4.85 -8.02
CA TYR A 163 -6.36 -4.29 -9.28
C TYR A 163 -5.49 -4.63 -10.49
N SER A 164 -4.32 -5.23 -10.27
CA SER A 164 -3.42 -5.66 -11.35
C SER A 164 -3.99 -6.82 -12.16
N PRO A 165 -3.75 -6.87 -13.49
CA PRO A 165 -4.09 -8.03 -14.31
C PRO A 165 -3.39 -9.33 -13.90
N GLN A 166 -2.33 -9.25 -13.09
CA GLN A 166 -1.56 -10.39 -12.59
C GLN A 166 -2.16 -10.99 -11.30
N TYR A 167 -3.18 -10.35 -10.73
CA TYR A 167 -3.83 -10.86 -9.53
C TYR A 167 -4.82 -11.97 -9.85
N ASP A 168 -4.79 -13.04 -9.04
CA ASP A 168 -5.78 -14.12 -9.05
C ASP A 168 -6.35 -14.31 -7.63
N GLU A 169 -7.65 -14.61 -7.52
CA GLU A 169 -8.37 -14.76 -6.23
C GLU A 169 -7.85 -15.93 -5.40
N GLY A 170 -6.89 -16.62 -5.63
CA GLY A 170 -6.29 -17.65 -4.80
C GLY A 170 -4.93 -17.29 -4.22
N MET A 171 -4.36 -16.16 -4.67
CA MET A 171 -3.02 -15.76 -4.27
C MET A 171 -2.94 -15.35 -2.81
N SER A 172 -1.93 -15.85 -2.11
CA SER A 172 -1.49 -15.32 -0.81
C SER A 172 -0.83 -13.96 -0.97
N ASP A 173 -0.72 -13.22 0.14
CA ASP A 173 -0.05 -11.90 0.16
C ASP A 173 1.38 -11.95 -0.40
N ASP A 174 2.13 -13.01 -0.08
CA ASP A 174 3.50 -13.17 -0.56
C ASP A 174 3.55 -13.52 -2.06
N GLU A 175 2.59 -14.26 -2.58
CA GLU A 175 2.47 -14.54 -4.02
C GLU A 175 2.10 -13.28 -4.81
N ILE A 176 1.19 -12.44 -4.28
CA ILE A 176 0.86 -11.14 -4.88
C ILE A 176 2.11 -10.26 -4.96
N LEU A 177 2.86 -10.15 -3.86
CA LEU A 177 4.09 -9.37 -3.84
C LEU A 177 5.16 -9.93 -4.79
N ALA A 178 5.33 -11.24 -4.83
CA ALA A 178 6.30 -11.90 -5.70
C ALA A 178 5.96 -11.72 -7.19
N ALA A 179 4.68 -11.80 -7.57
CA ALA A 179 4.22 -11.52 -8.93
C ALA A 179 4.57 -10.09 -9.40
N HIS A 180 4.79 -9.17 -8.46
CA HIS A 180 5.16 -7.77 -8.72
C HIS A 180 6.61 -7.46 -8.33
N GLY A 181 7.45 -8.47 -8.21
CA GLY A 181 8.90 -8.32 -8.01
C GLY A 181 9.34 -8.10 -6.58
N ILE A 182 8.47 -8.19 -5.56
CA ILE A 182 8.86 -8.12 -4.15
C ILE A 182 8.91 -9.51 -3.53
N LEU A 183 10.11 -9.98 -3.20
CA LEU A 183 10.34 -11.32 -2.65
C LEU A 183 10.37 -11.28 -1.12
N SER A 184 9.53 -12.09 -0.47
CA SER A 184 9.44 -12.18 0.99
C SER A 184 10.52 -13.09 1.58
N TYR A 185 10.81 -14.16 0.90
CA TYR A 185 11.83 -15.16 1.27
C TYR A 185 12.38 -15.80 0.01
N SER A 186 13.56 -16.39 0.12
CA SER A 186 14.11 -17.23 -0.93
C SER A 186 13.21 -18.44 -1.10
N GLN A 187 12.58 -18.58 -2.25
CA GLN A 187 11.92 -19.83 -2.59
C GLN A 187 12.98 -20.92 -2.60
N THR A 188 12.70 -22.02 -1.93
CA THR A 188 13.61 -23.15 -1.85
C THR A 188 12.93 -24.37 -2.43
N LEU A 189 13.70 -25.15 -3.19
CA LEU A 189 13.32 -26.47 -3.62
C LEU A 189 14.12 -27.49 -2.80
N GLU A 190 13.42 -28.36 -2.09
CA GLU A 190 14.03 -29.53 -1.47
C GLU A 190 14.13 -30.63 -2.52
N TRP A 191 15.33 -31.09 -2.76
CA TRP A 191 15.60 -32.13 -3.74
C TRP A 191 16.27 -33.35 -3.09
N LYS A 192 15.80 -34.53 -3.41
CA LYS A 192 16.46 -35.80 -3.05
C LYS A 192 16.67 -36.64 -4.27
N GLY A 193 17.92 -36.93 -4.59
CA GLY A 193 18.31 -37.74 -5.74
C GLY A 193 19.56 -37.23 -6.43
N ALA A 194 20.00 -37.98 -7.42
CA ALA A 194 21.22 -37.68 -8.14
C ALA A 194 20.93 -36.74 -9.33
N VAL A 195 21.24 -35.47 -9.11
CA VAL A 195 21.18 -34.41 -10.13
C VAL A 195 22.49 -33.67 -10.18
N GLU A 196 22.96 -33.36 -11.34
CA GLU A 196 24.12 -32.51 -11.61
C GLU A 196 23.56 -31.16 -12.13
N TYR A 197 23.94 -30.05 -11.52
CA TYR A 197 23.62 -28.70 -11.96
C TYR A 197 24.85 -28.04 -12.54
N CYS A 198 24.80 -27.60 -13.80
CA CYS A 198 25.80 -26.71 -14.36
C CYS A 198 25.36 -25.27 -14.09
N LEU A 199 26.18 -24.51 -13.39
CA LEU A 199 25.90 -23.09 -13.16
C LEU A 199 26.08 -22.31 -14.48
N THR A 200 25.26 -21.29 -14.68
CA THR A 200 25.39 -20.35 -15.80
C THR A 200 25.92 -19.01 -15.30
N ASP A 201 26.71 -18.35 -16.12
CA ASP A 201 27.11 -16.97 -15.88
C ASP A 201 25.93 -16.00 -16.08
N ARG A 202 26.18 -14.70 -15.84
CA ARG A 202 25.17 -13.63 -16.03
C ARG A 202 24.63 -13.53 -17.46
N ASN A 203 25.32 -14.11 -18.44
CA ASN A 203 24.93 -14.11 -19.86
C ASN A 203 24.21 -15.40 -20.25
N GLY A 204 23.96 -16.31 -19.29
CA GLY A 204 23.35 -17.61 -19.56
C GLY A 204 24.31 -18.66 -20.16
N THR A 205 25.62 -18.40 -20.19
CA THR A 205 26.61 -19.34 -20.67
C THR A 205 26.95 -20.34 -19.57
N ALA A 206 26.94 -21.64 -19.89
CA ALA A 206 27.27 -22.67 -18.92
C ALA A 206 28.73 -22.51 -18.41
N SER A 207 28.91 -22.44 -17.11
CA SER A 207 30.22 -22.46 -16.47
C SER A 207 30.75 -23.89 -16.33
N GLU A 208 32.05 -24.00 -16.03
CA GLU A 208 32.64 -25.32 -15.69
C GLU A 208 32.25 -25.75 -14.24
N GLU A 209 31.65 -24.85 -13.47
CA GLU A 209 31.22 -25.15 -12.10
C GLU A 209 29.97 -26.00 -12.09
N LYS A 210 30.08 -27.15 -11.40
CA LYS A 210 28.99 -28.11 -11.28
C LYS A 210 28.70 -28.37 -9.81
N ILE A 211 27.42 -28.51 -9.52
CA ILE A 211 26.93 -28.96 -8.22
C ILE A 211 26.36 -30.38 -8.41
N ASP A 212 26.97 -31.40 -7.80
CA ASP A 212 26.49 -32.76 -7.79
C ASP A 212 25.80 -33.11 -6.48
N THR A 213 24.53 -33.52 -6.55
CA THR A 213 23.74 -33.86 -5.35
C THR A 213 23.72 -35.36 -5.07
N SER A 214 24.44 -36.18 -5.82
CA SER A 214 24.43 -37.63 -5.70
C SER A 214 24.91 -38.16 -4.34
N SER A 215 25.81 -37.41 -3.69
CA SER A 215 26.35 -37.76 -2.37
C SER A 215 25.47 -37.31 -1.20
N ASN A 216 24.41 -36.52 -1.45
CA ASN A 216 23.58 -35.95 -0.42
C ASN A 216 22.45 -36.89 0.00
N HIS A 217 22.73 -37.85 0.84
CA HIS A 217 21.79 -38.89 1.28
C HIS A 217 20.51 -38.32 1.94
N TYR A 218 20.56 -37.15 2.58
CA TYR A 218 19.44 -36.56 3.29
C TYR A 218 18.68 -35.55 2.45
N GLY A 219 19.12 -35.24 1.23
CA GLY A 219 18.55 -34.24 0.35
C GLY A 219 19.37 -32.97 0.29
N THR A 220 19.01 -32.11 -0.65
CA THR A 220 19.65 -30.81 -0.90
C THR A 220 18.57 -29.74 -0.95
N VAL A 221 18.80 -28.61 -0.32
CA VAL A 221 17.95 -27.43 -0.44
C VAL A 221 18.60 -26.48 -1.43
N LEU A 222 17.89 -26.18 -2.49
CA LEU A 222 18.30 -25.25 -3.54
C LEU A 222 17.45 -23.98 -3.43
N ASN A 223 18.06 -22.83 -3.50
CA ASN A 223 17.32 -21.58 -3.56
C ASN A 223 16.93 -21.24 -5.00
N ALA A 224 15.90 -20.39 -5.17
CA ALA A 224 15.42 -19.98 -6.48
C ALA A 224 16.52 -19.38 -7.37
N GLN A 225 17.42 -18.59 -6.80
CA GLN A 225 18.53 -17.98 -7.54
C GLN A 225 19.48 -19.04 -8.12
N THR A 226 19.78 -20.09 -7.37
CA THR A 226 20.57 -21.21 -7.90
C THR A 226 19.85 -21.92 -9.04
N LEU A 227 18.52 -22.07 -8.94
CA LEU A 227 17.73 -22.72 -9.98
C LEU A 227 17.60 -21.85 -11.24
N GLU A 228 17.49 -20.53 -11.11
CA GLU A 228 17.44 -19.60 -12.23
C GLU A 228 18.76 -19.56 -13.03
N HIS A 229 19.88 -19.81 -12.36
CA HIS A 229 21.21 -19.78 -12.94
C HIS A 229 21.87 -21.16 -13.05
N ALA A 230 21.07 -22.22 -13.11
CA ALA A 230 21.59 -23.58 -13.20
C ALA A 230 20.81 -24.40 -14.22
N ILE A 231 21.53 -25.17 -15.00
CA ILE A 231 20.95 -26.16 -15.95
C ILE A 231 21.02 -27.54 -15.29
N PRO A 232 19.89 -28.11 -14.88
CA PRO A 232 19.87 -29.43 -14.27
C PRO A 232 20.10 -30.53 -15.35
N THR A 233 20.93 -31.50 -15.02
CA THR A 233 21.15 -32.71 -15.85
C THR A 233 20.90 -33.92 -14.97
N LEU A 234 19.94 -34.72 -15.35
CA LEU A 234 19.69 -35.98 -14.67
C LEU A 234 20.80 -36.98 -14.98
N GLN A 235 21.31 -37.64 -13.95
CA GLN A 235 22.30 -38.70 -14.14
C GLN A 235 21.70 -39.93 -14.86
N LYS A 236 22.53 -40.65 -15.57
CA LYS A 236 22.12 -41.90 -16.27
C LYS A 236 21.53 -42.87 -15.24
N GLY A 237 20.33 -43.38 -15.54
CA GLY A 237 19.64 -44.35 -14.69
C GLY A 237 18.48 -43.75 -13.86
N VAL A 238 18.23 -42.45 -13.94
CA VAL A 238 17.01 -41.83 -13.36
C VAL A 238 15.83 -42.19 -14.27
N GLU A 239 14.90 -43.00 -13.76
CA GLU A 239 13.71 -43.42 -14.50
C GLU A 239 12.47 -42.59 -14.19
N LYS A 240 12.42 -41.95 -13.02
CA LYS A 240 11.25 -41.19 -12.55
C LYS A 240 11.66 -39.97 -11.75
N ILE A 241 10.91 -38.90 -11.96
CA ILE A 241 10.90 -37.71 -11.09
C ILE A 241 9.56 -37.68 -10.35
N ILE A 242 9.61 -37.61 -9.04
CA ILE A 242 8.40 -37.46 -8.19
C ILE A 242 8.43 -36.05 -7.61
N VAL A 243 7.42 -35.28 -7.95
CA VAL A 243 7.20 -33.94 -7.37
C VAL A 243 6.18 -34.10 -6.25
N ILE A 244 6.55 -33.65 -5.05
CA ILE A 244 5.66 -33.63 -3.88
C ILE A 244 5.50 -32.19 -3.47
N GLU A 245 4.30 -31.68 -3.59
CA GLU A 245 3.92 -30.38 -3.03
C GLU A 245 3.53 -30.58 -1.56
N ASN A 246 4.43 -30.21 -0.67
CA ASN A 246 4.17 -30.28 0.76
C ASN A 246 3.60 -28.93 1.22
N LYS A 247 2.27 -28.85 1.29
CA LYS A 247 1.60 -27.77 2.02
C LYS A 247 1.52 -28.19 3.49
N ALA A 248 2.52 -27.77 4.28
CA ALA A 248 2.46 -27.90 5.72
C ALA A 248 1.57 -26.82 6.31
#